data_c2c74b9a82500883fcea707f99c5c587
#
_entry.id   c2c74b9a82500883fcea707f99c5c587
#
_cell.length_a   1.000
_cell.length_b   1.000
_cell.length_c   1.000
_cell.angle_alpha   90.00
_cell.angle_beta   90.00
_cell.angle_gamma   90.00
#
_symmetry.space_group_name_H-M   'P 1'
#
loop_
_entity.id
_entity.type
_entity.pdbx_description
1 polymer ?
#
loop_
_entity_poly.entity_id
_entity_poly.type
_entity_poly.pdbx_seq_one_letter_code
_entity_poly.pdbx_strand_id
1 'polypeptide(L)'
;ITDGIATRHNFLFGGCGLGAAVAAMEGECDRPVVWATAQYLSFAMTGEVMDLDVIVAVSGMMTTQARVVAHVGNREILTVNAALGEKPLPYDEQWVTMPEVPSPGDCPLRSDLVADGKSIMSRFDMRLAMGTPWDAFDGTPAPGARSALWVHTPEVEMSAAAIAILGDYVPFGISQAFGDWIPSNSLDNTIRVHRLEPTEADRKVPYLQDRVQLSHLPGA
;
A
#
# COMPACT_ATOMS: atom_id res chain seq x y z
N ILE A 1 15.86 -5.33 -8.82
CA ILE A 1 14.59 -4.60 -9.11
C ILE A 1 14.21 -4.88 -10.56
N THR A 2 13.00 -5.36 -10.78
CA THR A 2 12.45 -5.69 -12.11
C THR A 2 11.39 -4.66 -12.51
N ASP A 3 11.07 -4.60 -13.81
CA ASP A 3 10.02 -3.72 -14.33
C ASP A 3 8.67 -3.95 -13.63
N GLY A 4 8.35 -5.21 -13.29
CA GLY A 4 7.09 -5.59 -12.66
C GLY A 4 6.84 -5.05 -11.25
N ILE A 5 7.84 -4.47 -10.58
CA ILE A 5 7.76 -3.81 -9.27
C ILE A 5 8.18 -2.34 -9.35
N ALA A 6 8.41 -1.83 -10.56
CA ALA A 6 8.84 -0.47 -10.80
C ALA A 6 7.67 0.42 -11.26
N THR A 7 7.85 1.72 -11.10
CA THR A 7 6.99 2.73 -11.70
C THR A 7 7.25 2.82 -13.22
N ARG A 8 6.39 3.53 -13.95
CA ARG A 8 6.62 3.82 -15.39
C ARG A 8 7.90 4.62 -15.67
N HIS A 9 8.53 5.17 -14.65
CA HIS A 9 9.79 5.91 -14.74
C HIS A 9 11.01 5.05 -14.39
N ASN A 10 10.86 3.72 -14.36
CA ASN A 10 11.92 2.73 -14.14
C ASN A 10 12.59 2.80 -12.75
N PHE A 11 11.93 3.32 -11.74
CA PHE A 11 12.39 3.20 -10.36
C PHE A 11 11.43 2.39 -9.51
N LEU A 12 11.95 1.77 -8.47
CA LEU A 12 11.20 0.95 -7.52
C LEU A 12 9.98 1.73 -7.01
N PHE A 13 8.80 1.11 -7.09
CA PHE A 13 7.61 1.64 -6.42
C PHE A 13 7.79 1.56 -4.91
N GLY A 14 7.57 2.67 -4.18
CA GLY A 14 7.85 2.76 -2.75
C GLY A 14 7.13 1.68 -1.94
N GLY A 15 5.86 1.42 -2.26
CA GLY A 15 5.09 0.36 -1.62
C GLY A 15 5.70 -1.04 -1.81
N CYS A 16 6.36 -1.32 -2.94
CA CYS A 16 7.08 -2.59 -3.13
C CYS A 16 8.31 -2.67 -2.22
N GLY A 17 9.00 -1.55 -2.01
CA GLY A 17 10.11 -1.50 -1.05
C GLY A 17 9.65 -1.75 0.39
N LEU A 18 8.56 -1.10 0.81
CA LEU A 18 7.95 -1.33 2.12
C LEU A 18 7.44 -2.76 2.25
N GLY A 19 6.77 -3.29 1.23
CA GLY A 19 6.26 -4.68 1.22
C GLY A 19 7.38 -5.71 1.33
N ALA A 20 8.49 -5.51 0.62
CA ALA A 20 9.66 -6.37 0.72
C ALA A 20 10.29 -6.34 2.14
N ALA A 21 10.39 -5.15 2.74
CA ALA A 21 10.88 -5.00 4.11
C ALA A 21 9.95 -5.68 5.14
N VAL A 22 8.63 -5.55 4.97
CA VAL A 22 7.63 -6.24 5.80
C VAL A 22 7.82 -7.76 5.70
N ALA A 23 7.85 -8.30 4.48
CA ALA A 23 8.03 -9.74 4.27
C ALA A 23 9.37 -10.26 4.85
N ALA A 24 10.46 -9.49 4.71
CA ALA A 24 11.76 -9.85 5.27
C ALA A 24 11.72 -9.89 6.81
N MET A 25 11.06 -8.92 7.47
CA MET A 25 10.92 -8.91 8.92
C MET A 25 10.02 -10.04 9.42
N GLU A 26 8.92 -10.34 8.74
CA GLU A 26 8.04 -11.47 9.08
C GLU A 26 8.79 -12.80 8.97
N GLY A 27 9.59 -12.98 7.90
CA GLY A 27 10.42 -14.17 7.71
C GLY A 27 11.52 -14.33 8.77
N GLU A 28 12.17 -13.24 9.17
CA GLU A 28 13.25 -13.29 10.19
C GLU A 28 12.71 -13.49 11.60
N CYS A 29 11.57 -12.87 11.91
CA CYS A 29 11.01 -12.87 13.26
C CYS A 29 10.02 -14.02 13.52
N ASP A 30 9.55 -14.72 12.48
CA ASP A 30 8.48 -15.71 12.52
C ASP A 30 7.23 -15.19 13.26
N ARG A 31 6.84 -13.94 12.96
CA ARG A 31 5.71 -13.22 13.57
C ARG A 31 5.06 -12.28 12.57
N PRO A 32 3.73 -12.12 12.59
CA PRO A 32 3.06 -11.16 11.72
C PRO A 32 3.36 -9.72 12.10
N VAL A 33 3.47 -8.86 11.09
CA VAL A 33 3.57 -7.42 11.29
C VAL A 33 2.21 -6.85 11.72
N VAL A 34 2.20 -6.07 12.80
CA VAL A 34 1.01 -5.32 13.26
C VAL A 34 1.11 -3.83 12.96
N TRP A 35 2.32 -3.32 12.80
CA TRP A 35 2.59 -1.93 12.45
C TRP A 35 3.93 -1.83 11.75
N ALA A 36 4.00 -1.04 10.69
CA ALA A 36 5.25 -0.68 10.03
C ALA A 36 5.19 0.77 9.53
N THR A 37 6.33 1.44 9.58
CA THR A 37 6.51 2.77 8.99
C THR A 37 7.80 2.82 8.20
N ALA A 38 7.72 3.32 6.98
CA ALA A 38 8.86 3.55 6.09
C ALA A 38 9.23 5.03 6.06
N GLN A 39 10.52 5.31 5.94
CA GLN A 39 11.06 6.56 5.44
C GLN A 39 11.69 6.32 4.08
N TYR A 40 11.31 7.07 3.06
CA TYR A 40 11.88 6.99 1.72
C TYR A 40 13.01 8.01 1.59
N LEU A 41 14.24 7.53 1.41
CA LEU A 41 15.44 8.35 1.43
C LEU A 41 15.99 8.62 0.03
N SER A 42 15.85 7.66 -0.87
CA SER A 42 16.35 7.73 -2.24
C SER A 42 15.54 6.78 -3.14
N PHE A 43 15.81 6.82 -4.42
CA PHE A 43 15.22 5.91 -5.41
C PHE A 43 16.21 4.83 -5.84
N ALA A 44 15.70 3.67 -6.23
CA ALA A 44 16.45 2.58 -6.81
C ALA A 44 15.90 2.27 -8.21
N MET A 45 16.78 2.04 -9.18
CA MET A 45 16.41 1.84 -10.58
C MET A 45 16.18 0.38 -10.91
N THR A 46 15.42 0.12 -11.97
CA THR A 46 15.36 -1.22 -12.56
C THR A 46 16.75 -1.71 -12.95
N GLY A 47 17.04 -2.99 -12.69
CA GLY A 47 18.34 -3.60 -12.89
C GLY A 47 19.28 -3.51 -11.69
N GLU A 48 19.03 -2.61 -10.73
CA GLU A 48 19.81 -2.58 -9.47
C GLU A 48 19.36 -3.72 -8.54
N VAL A 49 20.27 -4.17 -7.68
CA VAL A 49 20.00 -5.11 -6.58
C VAL A 49 19.85 -4.29 -5.30
N MET A 50 18.73 -4.44 -4.64
CA MET A 50 18.49 -3.83 -3.33
C MET A 50 18.63 -4.90 -2.25
N ASP A 51 19.57 -4.68 -1.35
CA ASP A 51 19.79 -5.50 -0.17
C ASP A 51 18.94 -5.00 1.00
N LEU A 52 18.50 -5.93 1.85
CA LEU A 52 17.64 -5.66 3.01
C LEU A 52 18.34 -6.17 4.27
N ASP A 53 18.86 -5.26 5.08
CA ASP A 53 19.45 -5.58 6.38
C ASP A 53 18.36 -5.59 7.45
N VAL A 54 17.97 -6.78 7.92
CA VAL A 54 16.98 -6.93 8.99
C VAL A 54 17.68 -6.89 10.34
N ILE A 55 17.25 -5.99 11.20
CA ILE A 55 17.80 -5.80 12.55
C ILE A 55 16.67 -6.03 13.56
N VAL A 56 16.74 -7.13 14.31
CA VAL A 56 15.83 -7.40 15.43
C VAL A 56 16.34 -6.62 16.64
N ALA A 57 15.70 -5.51 16.95
CA ALA A 57 16.12 -4.63 18.05
C ALA A 57 15.73 -5.19 19.41
N VAL A 58 14.52 -5.74 19.52
CA VAL A 58 14.00 -6.36 20.75
C VAL A 58 13.09 -7.52 20.38
N SER A 59 13.29 -8.68 20.99
CA SER A 59 12.38 -9.82 20.91
C SER A 59 11.79 -10.10 22.29
N GLY A 60 10.55 -9.65 22.50
CA GLY A 60 9.79 -9.91 23.71
C GLY A 60 8.89 -11.14 23.59
N MET A 61 8.24 -11.50 24.68
CA MET A 61 7.34 -12.66 24.72
C MET A 61 6.15 -12.52 23.74
N MET A 62 5.55 -11.34 23.63
CA MET A 62 4.36 -11.08 22.80
C MET A 62 4.65 -10.21 21.58
N THR A 63 5.70 -9.40 21.60
CA THR A 63 5.99 -8.41 20.58
C THR A 63 7.47 -8.37 20.29
N THR A 64 7.81 -8.28 19.01
CA THR A 64 9.16 -8.02 18.50
C THR A 64 9.19 -6.63 17.88
N GLN A 65 10.27 -5.89 18.10
CA GLN A 65 10.56 -4.65 17.40
C GLN A 65 11.70 -4.91 16.44
N ALA A 66 11.48 -4.63 15.17
CA ALA A 66 12.48 -4.84 14.12
C ALA A 66 12.62 -3.60 13.24
N ARG A 67 13.74 -3.53 12.56
CA ARG A 67 14.06 -2.48 11.60
C ARG A 67 14.70 -3.11 10.36
N VAL A 68 14.38 -2.56 9.19
CA VAL A 68 15.08 -2.83 7.94
C VAL A 68 15.78 -1.56 7.47
N VAL A 69 17.01 -1.71 7.05
CA VAL A 69 17.72 -0.73 6.21
C VAL A 69 17.85 -1.34 4.83
N ALA A 70 17.23 -0.73 3.84
CA ALA A 70 17.30 -1.16 2.45
C ALA A 70 18.28 -0.27 1.68
N HIS A 71 19.21 -0.87 0.95
CA HIS A 71 20.26 -0.13 0.26
C HIS A 71 20.64 -0.75 -1.10
N VAL A 72 21.17 0.08 -1.97
CA VAL A 72 21.83 -0.32 -3.23
C VAL A 72 23.29 0.10 -3.13
N GLY A 73 24.17 -0.87 -2.95
CA GLY A 73 25.57 -0.59 -2.60
C GLY A 73 25.64 0.21 -1.29
N ASN A 74 26.24 1.39 -1.34
CA ASN A 74 26.37 2.28 -0.15
C ASN A 74 25.25 3.34 -0.05
N ARG A 75 24.25 3.30 -0.92
CA ARG A 75 23.17 4.28 -0.97
C ARG A 75 21.93 3.71 -0.29
N GLU A 76 21.53 4.28 0.85
CA GLU A 76 20.28 3.92 1.49
C GLU A 76 19.10 4.37 0.64
N ILE A 77 18.14 3.48 0.49
CA ILE A 77 16.93 3.67 -0.32
C ILE A 77 15.74 3.96 0.59
N LEU A 78 15.55 3.13 1.60
CA LEU A 78 14.50 3.32 2.60
C LEU A 78 14.89 2.66 3.92
N THR A 79 14.31 3.18 5.00
CA THR A 79 14.38 2.58 6.34
C THR A 79 12.96 2.27 6.80
N VAL A 80 12.76 1.07 7.34
CA VAL A 80 11.46 0.64 7.88
C VAL A 80 11.60 0.24 9.32
N ASN A 81 10.77 0.77 10.20
CA ASN A 81 10.60 0.28 11.56
C ASN A 81 9.26 -0.45 11.67
N ALA A 82 9.22 -1.55 12.42
CA ALA A 82 8.03 -2.35 12.59
C ALA A 82 7.89 -2.93 13.99
N ALA A 83 6.64 -3.12 14.40
CA ALA A 83 6.27 -4.01 15.49
C ALA A 83 5.60 -5.26 14.91
N LEU A 84 6.05 -6.41 15.38
CA LEU A 84 5.57 -7.73 14.99
C LEU A 84 5.05 -8.46 16.22
N GLY A 85 4.04 -9.28 16.06
CA GLY A 85 3.52 -10.11 17.14
C GLY A 85 2.05 -10.38 16.98
N GLU A 86 1.57 -11.28 17.80
CA GLU A 86 0.18 -11.64 17.87
C GLU A 86 -0.25 -11.59 19.33
N LYS A 87 -1.23 -10.74 19.62
CA LYS A 87 -1.83 -10.68 20.95
C LYS A 87 -3.33 -10.85 20.79
N PRO A 88 -3.90 -11.97 21.25
CA PRO A 88 -5.34 -12.11 21.27
C PRO A 88 -5.94 -11.02 22.16
N LEU A 89 -6.81 -10.22 21.60
CA LEU A 89 -7.57 -9.21 22.33
C LEU A 89 -8.99 -9.73 22.55
N PRO A 90 -9.59 -9.51 23.73
CA PRO A 90 -10.97 -9.91 23.98
C PRO A 90 -12.00 -9.00 23.30
N TYR A 91 -11.53 -8.00 22.58
CA TYR A 91 -12.35 -7.00 21.89
C TYR A 91 -12.11 -7.06 20.39
N ASP A 92 -13.18 -7.04 19.63
CA ASP A 92 -13.17 -6.90 18.17
C ASP A 92 -14.17 -5.81 17.80
N GLU A 93 -13.76 -4.56 18.01
CA GLU A 93 -14.58 -3.39 17.84
C GLU A 93 -14.05 -2.53 16.70
N GLN A 94 -14.94 -2.03 15.86
CA GLN A 94 -14.61 -1.12 14.78
C GLN A 94 -15.27 0.24 15.01
N TRP A 95 -14.47 1.27 15.27
CA TRP A 95 -14.94 2.64 15.47
C TRP A 95 -14.90 3.51 14.22
N VAL A 96 -14.14 3.08 13.20
CA VAL A 96 -14.07 3.76 11.91
C VAL A 96 -15.03 3.09 10.94
N THR A 97 -15.94 3.86 10.39
CA THR A 97 -16.89 3.37 9.39
C THR A 97 -16.30 3.53 7.99
N MET A 98 -16.36 2.47 7.20
CA MET A 98 -16.02 2.52 5.80
C MET A 98 -16.94 3.51 5.07
N PRO A 99 -16.42 4.37 4.17
CA PRO A 99 -17.26 5.24 3.35
C PRO A 99 -18.30 4.42 2.55
N GLU A 100 -19.48 4.96 2.42
CA GLU A 100 -20.48 4.40 1.49
C GLU A 100 -20.03 4.67 0.05
N VAL A 101 -19.76 3.60 -0.68
CA VAL A 101 -19.30 3.64 -2.07
C VAL A 101 -20.02 2.56 -2.89
N PRO A 102 -20.16 2.74 -4.21
CA PRO A 102 -20.70 1.72 -5.10
C PRO A 102 -19.91 0.42 -5.04
N SER A 103 -20.55 -0.69 -5.39
CA SER A 103 -19.88 -1.99 -5.46
C SER A 103 -18.78 -1.98 -6.53
N PRO A 104 -17.75 -2.85 -6.41
CA PRO A 104 -16.67 -2.90 -7.42
C PRO A 104 -17.18 -3.11 -8.84
N GLY A 105 -18.27 -3.88 -9.00
CA GLY A 105 -18.87 -4.14 -10.32
C GLY A 105 -19.48 -2.90 -10.98
N ASP A 106 -19.91 -1.94 -10.18
CA ASP A 106 -20.54 -0.70 -10.61
C ASP A 106 -19.53 0.44 -10.81
N CYS A 107 -18.27 0.22 -10.44
CA CYS A 107 -17.21 1.23 -10.55
C CYS A 107 -16.42 1.08 -11.86
N PRO A 108 -16.06 2.20 -12.53
CA PRO A 108 -15.27 2.16 -13.74
C PRO A 108 -13.86 1.62 -13.45
N LEU A 109 -13.36 0.77 -14.35
CA LEU A 109 -11.98 0.33 -14.34
C LEU A 109 -11.06 1.49 -14.75
N ARG A 110 -9.95 1.64 -14.04
CA ARG A 110 -8.91 2.59 -14.43
C ARG A 110 -8.09 2.03 -15.60
N SER A 111 -8.47 2.42 -16.81
CA SER A 111 -7.83 1.96 -18.06
C SER A 111 -6.51 2.66 -18.38
N ASP A 112 -6.28 3.85 -17.83
CA ASP A 112 -5.07 4.64 -18.02
C ASP A 112 -3.79 3.98 -17.49
N LEU A 113 -3.93 3.13 -16.46
CA LEU A 113 -2.81 2.42 -15.84
C LEU A 113 -2.39 1.15 -16.57
N VAL A 114 -3.28 0.58 -17.37
CA VAL A 114 -3.04 -0.67 -18.11
C VAL A 114 -2.25 -0.43 -19.39
N ALA A 115 -2.19 0.80 -19.87
CA ALA A 115 -1.68 1.13 -21.19
C ALA A 115 -0.18 0.89 -21.40
N ASP A 116 0.65 0.89 -20.34
CA ASP A 116 2.10 0.69 -20.47
C ASP A 116 2.54 -0.78 -20.36
N GLY A 117 1.73 -1.65 -19.74
CA GLY A 117 1.94 -3.09 -19.60
C GLY A 117 3.22 -3.51 -18.85
N LYS A 118 3.98 -2.57 -18.28
CA LYS A 118 5.30 -2.81 -17.71
C LYS A 118 5.43 -2.43 -16.25
N SER A 119 4.75 -1.38 -15.80
CA SER A 119 4.84 -0.91 -14.42
C SER A 119 4.01 -1.76 -13.46
N ILE A 120 4.29 -1.65 -12.15
CA ILE A 120 3.50 -2.28 -11.08
C ILE A 120 2.01 -1.95 -11.20
N MET A 121 1.67 -0.76 -11.70
CA MET A 121 0.29 -0.30 -11.81
C MET A 121 -0.52 -1.10 -12.83
N SER A 122 0.11 -1.68 -13.85
CA SER A 122 -0.55 -2.53 -14.83
C SER A 122 -0.94 -3.92 -14.28
N ARG A 123 -0.46 -4.27 -13.09
CA ARG A 123 -0.74 -5.55 -12.41
C ARG A 123 -1.94 -5.49 -11.47
N PHE A 124 -2.53 -4.32 -11.29
CA PHE A 124 -3.67 -4.11 -10.42
C PHE A 124 -4.95 -3.86 -11.23
N ASP A 125 -6.02 -4.54 -10.86
CA ASP A 125 -7.38 -4.15 -11.26
C ASP A 125 -7.85 -3.07 -10.29
N MET A 126 -7.83 -1.81 -10.71
CA MET A 126 -8.23 -0.67 -9.90
C MET A 126 -9.51 -0.06 -10.43
N ARG A 127 -10.47 0.17 -9.53
CA ARG A 127 -11.76 0.77 -9.85
C ARG A 127 -12.02 1.97 -8.97
N LEU A 128 -12.37 3.09 -9.60
CA LEU A 128 -12.65 4.34 -8.89
C LEU A 128 -14.04 4.26 -8.27
N ALA A 129 -14.10 4.16 -6.95
CA ALA A 129 -15.34 4.10 -6.17
C ALA A 129 -15.80 5.49 -5.70
N MET A 130 -14.87 6.42 -5.50
CA MET A 130 -15.14 7.81 -5.12
C MET A 130 -14.01 8.71 -5.63
N GLY A 131 -14.35 9.89 -6.12
CA GLY A 131 -13.39 10.88 -6.63
C GLY A 131 -13.62 11.21 -8.09
N THR A 132 -12.76 12.04 -8.64
CA THR A 132 -12.79 12.45 -10.06
C THR A 132 -11.94 11.47 -10.88
N PRO A 133 -12.45 10.92 -12.00
CA PRO A 133 -11.65 10.16 -12.93
C PRO A 133 -10.42 10.95 -13.40
N TRP A 134 -9.33 10.24 -13.63
CA TRP A 134 -8.04 10.83 -13.95
C TRP A 134 -8.04 11.65 -15.24
N ASP A 135 -8.80 11.21 -16.23
CA ASP A 135 -8.99 11.86 -17.52
C ASP A 135 -10.04 12.99 -17.50
N ALA A 136 -10.69 13.18 -16.35
CA ALA A 136 -11.70 14.22 -16.13
C ALA A 136 -11.24 15.34 -15.18
N PHE A 137 -9.95 15.40 -14.85
CA PHE A 137 -9.40 16.51 -14.07
C PHE A 137 -9.51 17.82 -14.86
N ASP A 138 -10.11 18.83 -14.26
CA ASP A 138 -10.36 20.15 -14.84
C ASP A 138 -9.94 21.32 -13.93
N GLY A 139 -9.17 21.02 -12.87
CA GLY A 139 -8.79 21.96 -11.83
C GLY A 139 -9.80 22.06 -10.69
N THR A 140 -10.91 21.29 -10.75
CA THR A 140 -11.91 21.27 -9.70
C THR A 140 -11.58 20.17 -8.70
N PRO A 141 -11.36 20.45 -7.41
CA PRO A 141 -11.15 19.44 -6.39
C PRO A 141 -12.31 18.44 -6.30
N ALA A 142 -12.00 17.18 -6.07
CA ALA A 142 -13.02 16.18 -5.75
C ALA A 142 -13.80 16.59 -4.47
N PRO A 143 -15.09 16.28 -4.36
CA PRO A 143 -15.90 16.65 -3.19
C PRO A 143 -15.27 16.19 -1.88
N GLY A 144 -14.99 17.13 -0.98
CA GLY A 144 -14.31 16.89 0.28
C GLY A 144 -12.84 16.42 0.14
N ALA A 145 -12.23 16.59 -1.03
CA ALA A 145 -10.88 16.11 -1.36
C ALA A 145 -10.69 14.61 -1.03
N ARG A 146 -11.74 13.81 -1.19
CA ARG A 146 -11.77 12.37 -0.87
C ARG A 146 -11.68 11.53 -2.14
N SER A 147 -11.02 10.38 -2.00
CA SER A 147 -11.07 9.34 -3.02
C SER A 147 -11.16 7.95 -2.38
N ALA A 148 -11.72 7.02 -3.10
CA ALA A 148 -11.73 5.62 -2.74
C ALA A 148 -11.55 4.75 -4.00
N LEU A 149 -10.79 3.70 -3.85
CA LEU A 149 -10.50 2.74 -4.90
C LEU A 149 -10.81 1.33 -4.42
N TRP A 150 -11.41 0.54 -5.27
CA TRP A 150 -11.37 -0.90 -5.15
C TRP A 150 -10.13 -1.40 -5.88
N VAL A 151 -9.31 -2.19 -5.21
CA VAL A 151 -8.09 -2.75 -5.79
C VAL A 151 -8.12 -4.27 -5.66
N HIS A 152 -7.86 -4.95 -6.76
CA HIS A 152 -7.67 -6.39 -6.81
C HIS A 152 -6.26 -6.70 -7.30
N THR A 153 -5.59 -7.64 -6.64
CA THR A 153 -4.24 -8.10 -6.96
C THR A 153 -4.30 -9.56 -7.42
N PRO A 154 -4.55 -9.84 -8.70
CA PRO A 154 -4.83 -11.21 -9.16
C PRO A 154 -3.64 -12.17 -9.00
N GLU A 155 -2.42 -11.63 -8.89
CA GLU A 155 -1.18 -12.41 -8.83
C GLU A 155 -0.58 -12.52 -7.42
N VAL A 156 -1.17 -11.86 -6.43
CA VAL A 156 -0.60 -11.75 -5.07
C VAL A 156 -1.68 -12.03 -4.03
N GLU A 157 -1.44 -13.00 -3.16
CA GLU A 157 -2.30 -13.24 -2.01
C GLU A 157 -2.26 -12.06 -1.03
N MET A 158 -3.41 -11.80 -0.39
CA MET A 158 -3.52 -10.72 0.58
C MET A 158 -2.67 -11.04 1.82
N SER A 159 -1.73 -10.15 2.11
CA SER A 159 -0.76 -10.24 3.20
C SER A 159 -0.43 -8.83 3.71
N ALA A 160 0.29 -8.72 4.83
CA ALA A 160 0.78 -7.44 5.30
C ALA A 160 1.68 -6.75 4.26
N ALA A 161 2.49 -7.52 3.53
CA ALA A 161 3.30 -7.02 2.42
C ALA A 161 2.43 -6.50 1.26
N ALA A 162 1.36 -7.22 0.89
CA ALA A 162 0.43 -6.76 -0.15
C ALA A 162 -0.28 -5.46 0.26
N ILE A 163 -0.73 -5.35 1.52
CA ILE A 163 -1.32 -4.11 2.07
C ILE A 163 -0.31 -2.97 2.02
N ALA A 164 0.97 -3.22 2.33
CA ALA A 164 2.03 -2.22 2.26
C ALA A 164 2.23 -1.69 0.83
N ILE A 165 2.19 -2.58 -0.17
CA ILE A 165 2.25 -2.20 -1.58
C ILE A 165 1.05 -1.33 -1.96
N LEU A 166 -0.16 -1.75 -1.60
CA LEU A 166 -1.39 -1.05 -1.94
C LEU A 166 -1.55 0.28 -1.19
N GLY A 167 -1.01 0.37 0.02
CA GLY A 167 -1.09 1.57 0.87
C GLY A 167 -0.28 2.77 0.35
N ASP A 168 0.68 2.55 -0.55
CA ASP A 168 1.49 3.63 -1.15
C ASP A 168 0.79 4.27 -2.35
N TYR A 169 -0.44 4.77 -2.12
CA TYR A 169 -1.28 5.38 -3.16
C TYR A 169 -1.54 6.87 -2.93
N VAL A 170 -0.73 7.51 -2.10
CA VAL A 170 -0.86 8.93 -1.71
C VAL A 170 -0.89 9.91 -2.89
N PRO A 171 -0.07 9.75 -3.95
CA PRO A 171 -0.07 10.67 -5.09
C PRO A 171 -1.45 10.84 -5.75
N PHE A 172 -2.25 9.78 -5.80
CA PHE A 172 -3.62 9.87 -6.33
C PHE A 172 -4.52 10.74 -5.45
N GLY A 173 -4.41 10.61 -4.12
CA GLY A 173 -5.18 11.42 -3.17
C GLY A 173 -4.85 12.92 -3.27
N ILE A 174 -3.57 13.27 -3.46
CA ILE A 174 -3.15 14.65 -3.67
C ILE A 174 -3.77 15.21 -4.95
N SER A 175 -3.71 14.48 -6.04
CA SER A 175 -4.31 14.88 -7.32
C SER A 175 -5.81 15.11 -7.20
N GLN A 176 -6.53 14.31 -6.42
CA GLN A 176 -7.96 14.51 -6.12
C GLN A 176 -8.23 15.81 -5.37
N ALA A 177 -7.34 16.18 -4.44
CA ALA A 177 -7.49 17.40 -3.65
C ALA A 177 -7.29 18.67 -4.47
N PHE A 178 -6.56 18.59 -5.57
CA PHE A 178 -6.31 19.75 -6.47
C PHE A 178 -7.16 19.69 -7.75
N GLY A 179 -7.74 18.54 -8.07
CA GLY A 179 -8.46 18.34 -9.33
C GLY A 179 -7.53 18.38 -10.55
N ASP A 180 -6.24 18.11 -10.33
CA ASP A 180 -5.21 18.17 -11.37
C ASP A 180 -4.14 17.13 -11.09
N TRP A 181 -3.37 16.79 -12.12
CA TRP A 181 -2.22 15.93 -11.99
C TRP A 181 -1.08 16.63 -11.24
N ILE A 182 -0.84 16.23 -10.01
CA ILE A 182 0.24 16.78 -9.19
C ILE A 182 1.32 15.70 -9.02
N PRO A 183 2.49 15.85 -9.67
CA PRO A 183 3.63 15.00 -9.39
C PRO A 183 4.03 15.12 -7.91
N SER A 184 4.04 14.01 -7.22
CA SER A 184 4.36 13.98 -5.79
C SER A 184 5.11 12.72 -5.42
N ASN A 185 5.91 12.80 -4.37
CA ASN A 185 6.63 11.67 -3.79
C ASN A 185 6.29 11.58 -2.30
N SER A 186 6.09 10.38 -1.82
CA SER A 186 5.95 10.12 -0.39
C SER A 186 7.30 10.28 0.30
N LEU A 187 7.33 10.98 1.43
CA LEU A 187 8.49 11.01 2.32
C LEU A 187 8.47 9.83 3.29
N ASP A 188 7.27 9.44 3.70
CA ASP A 188 7.02 8.32 4.60
C ASP A 188 5.72 7.61 4.23
N ASN A 189 5.57 6.40 4.75
CA ASN A 189 4.32 5.64 4.70
C ASN A 189 4.17 4.81 5.98
N THR A 190 2.98 4.81 6.56
CA THR A 190 2.69 4.05 7.78
C THR A 190 1.49 3.14 7.56
N ILE A 191 1.66 1.85 7.87
CA ILE A 191 0.59 0.86 7.84
C ILE A 191 0.30 0.31 9.23
N ARG A 192 -0.95 -0.05 9.46
CA ARG A 192 -1.39 -0.83 10.61
C ARG A 192 -2.24 -1.98 10.11
N VAL A 193 -1.85 -3.19 10.50
CA VAL A 193 -2.54 -4.41 10.11
C VAL A 193 -3.33 -4.91 11.32
N HIS A 194 -4.65 -4.84 11.24
CA HIS A 194 -5.53 -5.30 12.31
C HIS A 194 -6.00 -6.72 12.07
N ARG A 195 -6.35 -7.04 10.82
CA ARG A 195 -6.80 -8.36 10.40
C ARG A 195 -6.51 -8.52 8.90
N LEU A 196 -6.02 -9.69 8.53
CA LEU A 196 -5.80 -10.07 7.13
C LEU A 196 -6.92 -11.00 6.63
N GLU A 197 -7.51 -11.80 7.52
CA GLU A 197 -8.57 -12.72 7.13
C GLU A 197 -9.90 -11.99 6.95
N PRO A 198 -10.62 -12.24 5.85
CA PRO A 198 -11.94 -11.67 5.64
C PRO A 198 -12.94 -12.18 6.71
N THR A 199 -13.78 -11.29 7.19
CA THR A 199 -14.87 -11.65 8.11
C THR A 199 -15.94 -12.44 7.37
N GLU A 200 -16.87 -13.07 8.12
CA GLU A 200 -18.02 -13.75 7.51
C GLU A 200 -18.92 -12.77 6.73
N ALA A 201 -18.98 -11.51 7.16
CA ALA A 201 -19.69 -10.46 6.44
C ALA A 201 -19.01 -10.13 5.09
N ASP A 202 -17.69 -10.09 5.07
CA ASP A 202 -16.90 -9.82 3.86
C ASP A 202 -17.05 -10.95 2.83
N ARG A 203 -17.15 -12.20 3.30
CA ARG A 203 -17.36 -13.38 2.43
C ARG A 203 -18.71 -13.39 1.71
N LYS A 204 -19.68 -12.65 2.20
CA LYS A 204 -21.01 -12.51 1.56
C LYS A 204 -21.02 -11.53 0.41
N VAL A 205 -19.96 -10.71 0.27
CA VAL A 205 -19.79 -9.78 -0.83
C VAL A 205 -18.83 -10.37 -1.86
N PRO A 206 -19.28 -10.76 -3.06
CA PRO A 206 -18.47 -11.54 -4.02
C PRO A 206 -17.14 -10.95 -4.44
N TYR A 207 -16.85 -9.70 -4.09
CA TYR A 207 -15.66 -8.96 -4.50
C TYR A 207 -14.72 -8.57 -3.35
N LEU A 208 -15.06 -8.87 -2.08
CA LEU A 208 -14.24 -8.48 -0.93
C LEU A 208 -13.18 -9.51 -0.54
N GLN A 209 -13.23 -10.73 -1.10
CA GLN A 209 -12.30 -11.79 -0.73
C GLN A 209 -10.84 -11.47 -1.13
N ASP A 210 -10.65 -10.65 -2.19
CA ASP A 210 -9.33 -10.37 -2.77
C ASP A 210 -9.12 -8.87 -3.07
N ARG A 211 -9.84 -7.95 -2.38
CA ARG A 211 -9.80 -6.53 -2.68
C ARG A 211 -9.68 -5.68 -1.43
N VAL A 212 -8.88 -4.64 -1.52
CA VAL A 212 -8.71 -3.62 -0.48
C VAL A 212 -9.34 -2.32 -0.96
N GLN A 213 -10.10 -1.68 -0.10
CA GLN A 213 -10.52 -0.30 -0.31
C GLN A 213 -9.46 0.64 0.26
N LEU A 214 -8.91 1.48 -0.59
CA LEU A 214 -8.03 2.56 -0.18
C LEU A 214 -8.85 3.86 -0.14
N SER A 215 -8.87 4.51 1.00
CA SER A 215 -9.45 5.83 1.17
C SER A 215 -8.42 6.79 1.72
N HIS A 216 -8.25 7.93 1.10
CA HIS A 216 -7.43 9.02 1.62
C HIS A 216 -8.35 10.04 2.27
N LEU A 217 -8.11 10.29 3.56
CA LEU A 217 -8.71 11.43 4.25
C LEU A 217 -7.70 12.58 4.16
N PRO A 218 -8.11 13.79 3.79
CA PRO A 218 -7.23 14.94 3.90
C PRO A 218 -6.76 15.04 5.35
N GLY A 219 -5.46 15.23 5.53
CA GLY A 219 -4.83 15.27 6.84
C GLY A 219 -5.51 16.30 7.76
N ALA A 220 -5.61 15.95 9.02
CA ALA A 220 -5.96 16.89 10.07
C ALA A 220 -4.84 17.89 10.26
#